data_b7572f425736153af664c0758bc267db
#
_entry.id   b7572f425736153af664c0758bc267db
#
_cell.length_a   1.000
_cell.length_b   1.000
_cell.length_c   1.000
_cell.angle_alpha   90.00
_cell.angle_beta   90.00
_cell.angle_gamma   90.00
#
_symmetry.space_group_name_H-M   'P 1'
#
loop_
_entity.id
_entity.type
_entity.pdbx_description
1 polymer ?
#
loop_
_entity_poly.entity_id
_entity_poly.type
_entity_poly.pdbx_seq_one_letter_code
_entity_poly.pdbx_strand_id
1 'polypeptide(L)'
;MKRVYYIFSMAFLFLFAGCAQQDKSFFQKRGVVLSVPDLETVNWPKLAHENGINTIGTHVTPEQVATFIHSEKGEKFLSDCKKYGIHVEHQLHAMGDLLPRELFTEDSTMFRMNEHGRRINDYNLCVHSQKALDKVAEKALYYTKLLPSTNHRYYYWIDDGRPMCRCPECSEYSDSEQALIIENRIIKELRKYDPEAILAHLAYHNTMSAPRRVKPDEGLFLQYAPIHRTWDKPLEKKYLQELMENLTVFPVETAEVLEYWLDVSIFSKWQKPAIKLPWNREVFESDINTYASLGIRYITTFAVYIDDKYIETYKDLSFLKEYGDGFKQVKSGK
;
A
#
# COMPACT_ATOMS: atom_id res chain seq x y z
N MET A 1 -68.44 -40.94 -10.18
CA MET A 1 -67.02 -41.02 -10.05
C MET A 1 -66.40 -39.89 -10.85
N LYS A 2 -65.97 -38.82 -10.15
CA LYS A 2 -65.26 -37.65 -10.79
C LYS A 2 -63.75 -37.85 -10.59
N ARG A 3 -62.98 -37.97 -11.68
CA ARG A 3 -61.51 -38.01 -11.65
C ARG A 3 -60.99 -36.57 -11.59
N VAL A 4 -60.19 -36.29 -10.56
CA VAL A 4 -59.44 -35.05 -10.40
C VAL A 4 -58.03 -35.26 -10.93
N TYR A 5 -57.65 -34.49 -11.95
CA TYR A 5 -56.28 -34.48 -12.48
C TYR A 5 -55.48 -33.38 -11.73
N TYR A 6 -54.42 -33.79 -11.03
CA TYR A 6 -53.43 -32.88 -10.48
C TYR A 6 -52.36 -32.59 -11.58
N ILE A 7 -52.32 -31.33 -11.99
CA ILE A 7 -51.23 -30.85 -12.86
C ILE A 7 -50.08 -30.41 -11.94
N PHE A 8 -48.96 -31.17 -11.98
CA PHE A 8 -47.72 -30.78 -11.32
C PHE A 8 -46.99 -29.77 -12.23
N SER A 9 -46.99 -28.49 -11.81
CA SER A 9 -46.20 -27.45 -12.47
C SER A 9 -44.79 -27.53 -11.92
N MET A 10 -43.84 -28.05 -12.72
CA MET A 10 -42.42 -28.11 -12.41
C MET A 10 -41.80 -26.76 -12.75
N ALA A 11 -41.59 -25.91 -11.74
CA ALA A 11 -40.86 -24.67 -11.88
C ALA A 11 -39.34 -24.98 -12.04
N PHE A 12 -38.80 -24.79 -13.24
CA PHE A 12 -37.38 -24.85 -13.50
C PHE A 12 -36.73 -23.55 -12.97
N LEU A 13 -36.07 -23.64 -11.79
CA LEU A 13 -35.17 -22.61 -11.30
C LEU A 13 -33.88 -22.66 -12.18
N PHE A 14 -33.77 -21.73 -13.12
CA PHE A 14 -32.51 -21.44 -13.77
C PHE A 14 -31.58 -20.74 -12.75
N LEU A 15 -30.69 -21.50 -12.12
CA LEU A 15 -29.52 -20.98 -11.42
C LEU A 15 -28.59 -20.38 -12.49
N PHE A 16 -28.63 -19.09 -12.67
CA PHE A 16 -27.55 -18.37 -13.33
C PHE A 16 -26.30 -18.43 -12.42
N ALA A 17 -25.52 -19.47 -12.56
CA ALA A 17 -24.15 -19.50 -12.11
C ALA A 17 -23.38 -18.49 -12.99
N GLY A 18 -23.31 -17.25 -12.55
CA GLY A 18 -22.37 -16.30 -13.10
C GLY A 18 -20.95 -16.86 -12.89
N CYS A 19 -20.38 -17.48 -13.92
CA CYS A 19 -18.96 -17.76 -13.96
C CYS A 19 -18.23 -16.41 -13.86
N ALA A 20 -17.79 -16.03 -12.66
CA ALA A 20 -16.76 -15.03 -12.51
C ALA A 20 -15.56 -15.57 -13.28
N GLN A 21 -15.24 -14.94 -14.40
CA GLN A 21 -14.09 -15.30 -15.22
C GLN A 21 -12.86 -15.03 -14.36
N GLN A 22 -12.26 -16.10 -13.85
CA GLN A 22 -11.08 -16.01 -12.99
C GLN A 22 -9.99 -15.31 -13.80
N ASP A 23 -9.56 -14.14 -13.33
CA ASP A 23 -8.49 -13.36 -13.98
C ASP A 23 -7.23 -14.22 -14.02
N LYS A 24 -6.83 -14.63 -15.22
CA LYS A 24 -5.67 -15.52 -15.47
C LYS A 24 -4.34 -14.74 -15.43
N SER A 25 -4.35 -13.48 -15.03
CA SER A 25 -3.13 -12.69 -14.92
C SER A 25 -2.19 -13.31 -13.89
N PHE A 26 -0.89 -13.31 -14.19
CA PHE A 26 0.14 -13.68 -13.20
C PHE A 26 0.07 -12.78 -11.97
N PHE A 27 -0.11 -11.47 -12.18
CA PHE A 27 -0.21 -10.49 -11.11
C PHE A 27 -1.62 -10.47 -10.51
N GLN A 28 -1.70 -10.78 -9.21
CA GLN A 28 -2.94 -10.73 -8.44
C GLN A 28 -3.34 -9.29 -8.09
N LYS A 29 -2.34 -8.43 -7.81
CA LYS A 29 -2.55 -7.00 -7.61
C LYS A 29 -1.89 -6.21 -8.74
N ARG A 30 -2.65 -5.27 -9.28
CA ARG A 30 -2.25 -4.26 -10.24
C ARG A 30 -2.88 -2.96 -9.74
N GLY A 31 -2.13 -2.25 -8.91
CA GLY A 31 -2.71 -1.14 -8.14
C GLY A 31 -2.07 0.20 -8.45
N VAL A 32 -2.79 1.25 -8.02
CA VAL A 32 -2.28 2.62 -7.95
C VAL A 32 -2.43 3.16 -6.54
N VAL A 33 -1.51 4.03 -6.13
CA VAL A 33 -1.57 4.75 -4.85
C VAL A 33 -1.78 6.23 -5.15
N LEU A 34 -2.80 6.82 -4.53
CA LEU A 34 -3.31 8.14 -4.82
C LEU A 34 -3.43 8.97 -3.55
N SER A 35 -3.13 10.26 -3.67
CA SER A 35 -3.41 11.21 -2.59
C SER A 35 -4.91 11.55 -2.53
N VAL A 36 -5.38 12.01 -1.38
CA VAL A 36 -6.77 12.44 -1.20
C VAL A 36 -7.19 13.50 -2.24
N PRO A 37 -6.41 14.56 -2.54
CA PRO A 37 -6.77 15.53 -3.57
C PRO A 37 -7.00 14.92 -4.97
N ASP A 38 -6.27 13.88 -5.36
CA ASP A 38 -6.47 13.22 -6.65
C ASP A 38 -7.81 12.47 -6.68
N LEU A 39 -8.18 11.83 -5.57
CA LEU A 39 -9.44 11.09 -5.40
C LEU A 39 -10.67 12.00 -5.34
N GLU A 40 -10.49 13.24 -4.87
CA GLU A 40 -11.58 14.21 -4.77
C GLU A 40 -12.00 14.82 -6.11
N THR A 41 -11.12 14.79 -7.11
CA THR A 41 -11.31 15.50 -8.38
C THR A 41 -11.54 14.57 -9.57
N VAL A 42 -11.12 13.30 -9.48
CA VAL A 42 -11.20 12.31 -10.56
C VAL A 42 -11.96 11.07 -10.10
N ASN A 43 -12.85 10.52 -10.94
CA ASN A 43 -13.47 9.21 -10.67
C ASN A 43 -12.47 8.07 -10.93
N TRP A 44 -11.48 7.96 -10.05
CA TRP A 44 -10.44 6.93 -10.13
C TRP A 44 -10.96 5.49 -10.12
N PRO A 45 -12.00 5.10 -9.36
CA PRO A 45 -12.54 3.74 -9.42
C PRO A 45 -12.98 3.33 -10.83
N LYS A 46 -13.67 4.23 -11.55
CA LYS A 46 -14.06 3.99 -12.95
C LYS A 46 -12.85 3.91 -13.87
N LEU A 47 -11.93 4.86 -13.74
CA LEU A 47 -10.71 4.94 -14.55
C LEU A 47 -9.82 3.71 -14.35
N ALA A 48 -9.66 3.24 -13.11
CA ALA A 48 -8.94 2.03 -12.77
C ALA A 48 -9.56 0.79 -13.44
N HIS A 49 -10.86 0.62 -13.29
CA HIS A 49 -11.59 -0.50 -13.90
C HIS A 49 -11.43 -0.55 -15.42
N GLU A 50 -11.61 0.59 -16.10
CA GLU A 50 -11.49 0.70 -17.57
C GLU A 50 -10.09 0.38 -18.08
N ASN A 51 -9.06 0.50 -17.23
CA ASN A 51 -7.66 0.25 -17.56
C ASN A 51 -7.08 -1.03 -16.93
N GLY A 52 -7.91 -1.93 -16.38
CA GLY A 52 -7.46 -3.21 -15.84
C GLY A 52 -6.67 -3.13 -14.53
N ILE A 53 -6.73 -1.99 -13.84
CA ILE A 53 -6.24 -1.78 -12.48
C ILE A 53 -7.30 -2.31 -11.51
N ASN A 54 -6.91 -3.09 -10.51
CA ASN A 54 -7.83 -3.76 -9.61
C ASN A 54 -7.72 -3.32 -8.14
N THR A 55 -6.80 -2.42 -7.82
CA THR A 55 -6.58 -1.96 -6.45
C THR A 55 -6.26 -0.47 -6.44
N ILE A 56 -6.85 0.26 -5.50
CA ILE A 56 -6.51 1.66 -5.20
C ILE A 56 -6.06 1.74 -3.74
N GLY A 57 -4.83 2.21 -3.54
CA GLY A 57 -4.31 2.64 -2.25
C GLY A 57 -4.58 4.13 -2.04
N THR A 58 -5.13 4.50 -0.89
CA THR A 58 -5.21 5.92 -0.48
C THR A 58 -3.97 6.30 0.32
N HIS A 59 -3.57 7.53 0.24
CA HIS A 59 -2.38 8.10 0.86
C HIS A 59 -2.71 9.55 1.30
N VAL A 60 -2.27 10.16 2.40
CA VAL A 60 -0.95 10.20 3.02
C VAL A 60 -0.95 9.68 4.48
N THR A 61 -1.71 10.31 5.42
CA THR A 61 -1.73 9.97 6.85
C THR A 61 -3.08 9.37 7.26
N PRO A 62 -3.14 8.59 8.34
CA PRO A 62 -4.38 8.00 8.83
C PRO A 62 -5.50 9.00 9.04
N GLU A 63 -5.23 10.14 9.68
CA GLU A 63 -6.26 11.15 9.98
C GLU A 63 -6.79 11.81 8.71
N GLN A 64 -5.92 12.15 7.75
CA GLN A 64 -6.34 12.75 6.48
C GLN A 64 -7.21 11.80 5.67
N VAL A 65 -6.81 10.53 5.59
CA VAL A 65 -7.57 9.52 4.85
C VAL A 65 -8.88 9.20 5.57
N ALA A 66 -8.90 9.12 6.91
CA ALA A 66 -10.13 8.91 7.66
C ALA A 66 -11.13 10.06 7.43
N THR A 67 -10.66 11.29 7.47
CA THR A 67 -11.49 12.47 7.17
C THR A 67 -12.11 12.38 5.77
N PHE A 68 -11.32 11.98 4.77
CA PHE A 68 -11.82 11.80 3.39
C PHE A 68 -12.84 10.64 3.31
N ILE A 69 -12.49 9.46 3.80
CA ILE A 69 -13.34 8.25 3.70
C ILE A 69 -14.73 8.44 4.30
N HIS A 70 -14.82 9.23 5.38
CA HIS A 70 -16.09 9.55 6.06
C HIS A 70 -16.77 10.83 5.52
N SER A 71 -16.26 11.42 4.45
CA SER A 71 -16.93 12.51 3.73
C SER A 71 -17.89 11.95 2.66
N GLU A 72 -18.79 12.81 2.16
CA GLU A 72 -19.68 12.47 1.02
C GLU A 72 -18.90 11.99 -0.22
N LYS A 73 -17.75 12.62 -0.51
CA LYS A 73 -16.86 12.20 -1.60
C LYS A 73 -16.23 10.83 -1.35
N GLY A 74 -15.81 10.58 -0.11
CA GLY A 74 -15.23 9.30 0.29
C GLY A 74 -16.23 8.15 0.27
N GLU A 75 -17.46 8.38 0.73
CA GLU A 75 -18.54 7.40 0.63
C GLU A 75 -18.85 7.05 -0.83
N LYS A 76 -18.88 8.07 -1.70
CA LYS A 76 -19.02 7.86 -3.14
C LYS A 76 -17.85 7.07 -3.72
N PHE A 77 -16.62 7.40 -3.34
CA PHE A 77 -15.41 6.66 -3.75
C PHE A 77 -15.51 5.18 -3.38
N LEU A 78 -15.85 4.86 -2.13
CA LEU A 78 -16.02 3.47 -1.68
C LEU A 78 -17.15 2.74 -2.42
N SER A 79 -18.29 3.43 -2.65
CA SER A 79 -19.39 2.89 -3.43
C SER A 79 -18.99 2.58 -4.88
N ASP A 80 -18.24 3.49 -5.51
CA ASP A 80 -17.74 3.30 -6.88
C ASP A 80 -16.68 2.17 -6.92
N CYS A 81 -15.78 2.07 -5.94
CA CYS A 81 -14.84 0.94 -5.83
C CYS A 81 -15.58 -0.40 -5.78
N LYS A 82 -16.59 -0.50 -4.92
CA LYS A 82 -17.43 -1.70 -4.83
C LYS A 82 -18.14 -2.01 -6.16
N LYS A 83 -18.70 -0.99 -6.81
CA LYS A 83 -19.39 -1.11 -8.10
C LYS A 83 -18.49 -1.66 -9.20
N TYR A 84 -17.24 -1.21 -9.24
CA TYR A 84 -16.26 -1.58 -10.27
C TYR A 84 -15.36 -2.76 -9.88
N GLY A 85 -15.55 -3.36 -8.71
CA GLY A 85 -14.74 -4.48 -8.23
C GLY A 85 -13.29 -4.10 -7.93
N ILE A 86 -13.06 -2.88 -7.46
CA ILE A 86 -11.74 -2.36 -7.09
C ILE A 86 -11.50 -2.59 -5.59
N HIS A 87 -10.39 -3.21 -5.25
CA HIS A 87 -9.94 -3.30 -3.87
C HIS A 87 -9.46 -1.95 -3.35
N VAL A 88 -9.75 -1.68 -2.08
CA VAL A 88 -9.31 -0.46 -1.39
C VAL A 88 -8.30 -0.83 -0.31
N GLU A 89 -7.18 -0.14 -0.30
CA GLU A 89 -6.13 -0.20 0.70
C GLU A 89 -5.80 1.21 1.19
N HIS A 90 -5.17 1.32 2.37
CA HIS A 90 -4.76 2.60 2.94
C HIS A 90 -3.26 2.53 3.25
N GLN A 91 -2.43 3.17 2.42
CA GLN A 91 -0.96 3.11 2.47
C GLN A 91 -0.42 4.40 3.10
N LEU A 92 -0.06 4.35 4.41
CA LEU A 92 -0.05 5.52 5.27
C LEU A 92 1.27 5.67 6.02
N HIS A 93 1.91 6.85 5.94
CA HIS A 93 2.92 7.27 6.92
C HIS A 93 2.21 7.63 8.23
N ALA A 94 2.33 6.80 9.25
CA ALA A 94 1.31 6.75 10.30
C ALA A 94 1.79 7.19 11.69
N MET A 95 3.10 7.23 11.95
CA MET A 95 3.61 7.38 13.33
C MET A 95 3.18 8.69 14.00
N GLY A 96 2.99 9.76 13.21
CA GLY A 96 2.47 11.03 13.72
C GLY A 96 1.08 10.92 14.36
N ASP A 97 0.19 10.15 13.72
CA ASP A 97 -1.18 9.94 14.20
C ASP A 97 -1.28 8.77 15.20
N LEU A 98 -0.40 7.77 15.08
CA LEU A 98 -0.39 6.61 15.99
C LEU A 98 0.25 6.91 17.34
N LEU A 99 1.22 7.83 17.41
CA LEU A 99 1.79 8.35 18.64
C LEU A 99 1.56 9.87 18.70
N PRO A 100 0.42 10.34 19.27
CA PRO A 100 0.10 11.76 19.34
C PRO A 100 1.21 12.57 20.00
N ARG A 101 1.60 13.68 19.38
CA ARG A 101 2.79 14.46 19.78
C ARG A 101 2.62 15.20 21.11
N GLU A 102 1.40 15.47 21.54
CA GLU A 102 1.08 16.04 22.87
C GLU A 102 1.53 15.15 24.02
N LEU A 103 1.61 13.83 23.82
CA LEU A 103 2.10 12.89 24.84
C LEU A 103 3.57 13.11 25.21
N PHE A 104 4.32 13.88 24.43
CA PHE A 104 5.71 14.21 24.74
C PHE A 104 5.86 14.95 26.06
N THR A 105 4.90 15.80 26.42
CA THR A 105 4.89 16.55 27.70
C THR A 105 4.59 15.65 28.90
N GLU A 106 3.90 14.55 28.67
CA GLU A 106 3.56 13.57 29.71
C GLU A 106 4.68 12.57 29.93
N ASP A 107 5.23 12.01 28.82
CA ASP A 107 6.31 11.02 28.87
C ASP A 107 7.20 11.11 27.62
N SER A 108 8.23 11.93 27.67
CA SER A 108 9.18 12.11 26.57
C SER A 108 9.99 10.84 26.24
N THR A 109 10.00 9.82 27.13
CA THR A 109 10.73 8.57 26.89
C THR A 109 10.08 7.70 25.80
N MET A 110 8.83 7.97 25.48
CA MET A 110 8.13 7.32 24.37
C MET A 110 8.68 7.74 22.98
N PHE A 111 9.31 8.90 22.92
CA PHE A 111 9.74 9.53 21.67
C PHE A 111 11.20 9.23 21.35
N ARG A 112 11.56 9.33 20.08
CA ARG A 112 12.92 9.06 19.64
C ARG A 112 13.94 9.98 20.33
N MET A 113 15.15 9.47 20.52
CA MET A 113 16.32 10.26 20.88
C MET A 113 17.12 10.58 19.61
N ASN A 114 17.60 11.79 19.49
CA ASN A 114 18.49 12.19 18.39
C ASN A 114 19.95 11.80 18.66
N GLU A 115 20.82 12.10 17.71
CA GLU A 115 22.28 11.84 17.76
C GLU A 115 22.99 12.63 18.85
N HIS A 116 22.36 13.66 19.42
CA HIS A 116 22.87 14.49 20.52
C HIS A 116 22.35 14.06 21.90
N GLY A 117 21.74 12.88 22.00
CA GLY A 117 21.22 12.32 23.25
C GLY A 117 19.97 13.01 23.78
N ARG A 118 19.25 13.79 22.98
CA ARG A 118 18.03 14.51 23.39
C ARG A 118 16.77 13.83 22.84
N ARG A 119 15.75 13.65 23.67
CA ARG A 119 14.41 13.26 23.23
C ARG A 119 13.78 14.39 22.43
N ILE A 120 13.22 14.06 21.27
CA ILE A 120 12.68 15.04 20.31
C ILE A 120 11.25 14.68 19.97
N ASN A 121 10.38 15.69 19.98
CA ASN A 121 8.97 15.58 19.61
C ASN A 121 8.78 15.89 18.11
N ASP A 122 9.34 15.06 17.23
CA ASP A 122 9.26 15.29 15.77
C ASP A 122 8.68 14.10 15.00
N TYR A 123 9.41 12.98 14.92
CA TYR A 123 9.08 11.83 14.09
C TYR A 123 9.23 10.53 14.86
N ASN A 124 8.59 9.46 14.37
CA ASN A 124 8.74 8.10 14.87
C ASN A 124 8.67 8.00 16.42
N LEU A 125 9.27 6.98 17.01
CA LEU A 125 9.21 6.68 18.44
C LEU A 125 10.49 6.00 18.95
N CYS A 126 10.55 5.75 20.25
CA CYS A 126 11.54 4.88 20.87
C CYS A 126 11.02 3.45 20.91
N VAL A 127 11.63 2.51 20.17
CA VAL A 127 11.18 1.11 20.11
C VAL A 127 11.44 0.31 21.39
N HIS A 128 12.21 0.85 22.34
CA HIS A 128 12.38 0.30 23.69
C HIS A 128 11.34 0.82 24.69
N SER A 129 10.50 1.78 24.30
CA SER A 129 9.38 2.23 25.12
C SER A 129 8.17 1.32 24.91
N GLN A 130 7.92 0.41 25.83
CA GLN A 130 6.72 -0.45 25.75
C GLN A 130 5.43 0.36 25.70
N LYS A 131 5.37 1.50 26.44
CA LYS A 131 4.23 2.41 26.39
C LYS A 131 4.00 2.99 24.98
N ALA A 132 5.08 3.36 24.27
CA ALA A 132 4.97 3.87 22.90
C ALA A 132 4.46 2.78 21.96
N LEU A 133 5.03 1.57 22.04
CA LEU A 133 4.61 0.43 21.21
C LEU A 133 3.14 0.07 21.45
N ASP A 134 2.69 0.05 22.72
CA ASP A 134 1.30 -0.25 23.07
C ASP A 134 0.35 0.84 22.58
N LYS A 135 0.73 2.12 22.71
CA LYS A 135 -0.08 3.24 22.20
C LYS A 135 -0.20 3.21 20.69
N VAL A 136 0.89 2.95 19.98
CA VAL A 136 0.90 2.83 18.51
C VAL A 136 0.00 1.68 18.05
N ALA A 137 0.09 0.52 18.70
CA ALA A 137 -0.75 -0.63 18.34
C ALA A 137 -2.25 -0.40 18.64
N GLU A 138 -2.58 0.24 19.77
CA GLU A 138 -3.96 0.67 20.10
C GLU A 138 -4.53 1.61 19.04
N LYS A 139 -3.74 2.61 18.64
CA LYS A 139 -4.15 3.60 17.64
C LYS A 139 -4.23 3.00 16.23
N ALA A 140 -3.32 2.08 15.87
CA ALA A 140 -3.40 1.34 14.62
C ALA A 140 -4.72 0.55 14.53
N LEU A 141 -5.11 -0.14 15.60
CA LEU A 141 -6.41 -0.82 15.66
C LEU A 141 -7.60 0.16 15.56
N TYR A 142 -7.50 1.33 16.16
CA TYR A 142 -8.53 2.38 16.01
C TYR A 142 -8.69 2.78 14.55
N TYR A 143 -7.60 3.11 13.83
CA TYR A 143 -7.66 3.48 12.42
C TYR A 143 -8.04 2.30 11.52
N THR A 144 -7.67 1.07 11.84
CA THR A 144 -8.11 -0.14 11.12
C THR A 144 -9.64 -0.25 11.08
N LYS A 145 -10.32 0.15 12.16
CA LYS A 145 -11.80 0.16 12.22
C LYS A 145 -12.42 1.31 11.44
N LEU A 146 -11.74 2.45 11.34
CA LEU A 146 -12.19 3.61 10.56
C LEU A 146 -11.88 3.46 9.07
N LEU A 147 -10.82 2.75 8.72
CA LEU A 147 -10.28 2.59 7.38
C LEU A 147 -10.29 1.11 6.99
N PRO A 148 -11.45 0.54 6.64
CA PRO A 148 -11.56 -0.88 6.33
C PRO A 148 -10.82 -1.21 5.04
N SER A 149 -9.80 -2.08 5.12
CA SER A 149 -9.20 -2.73 3.96
C SER A 149 -10.15 -3.78 3.38
N THR A 150 -10.24 -3.88 2.05
CA THR A 150 -11.11 -4.88 1.40
C THR A 150 -10.42 -6.21 1.10
N ASN A 151 -9.15 -6.34 1.47
CA ASN A 151 -8.32 -7.53 1.18
C ASN A 151 -7.37 -7.90 2.34
N HIS A 152 -7.67 -7.44 3.56
CA HIS A 152 -6.91 -7.73 4.79
C HIS A 152 -5.43 -7.25 4.78
N ARG A 153 -5.05 -6.41 3.80
CA ARG A 153 -3.70 -5.83 3.73
C ARG A 153 -3.71 -4.45 4.36
N TYR A 154 -2.79 -4.23 5.34
CA TYR A 154 -2.67 -3.00 6.12
C TYR A 154 -1.28 -2.39 5.95
N TYR A 155 -1.20 -1.05 6.03
CA TYR A 155 0.04 -0.30 5.78
C TYR A 155 0.10 0.86 6.78
N TYR A 156 0.85 0.67 7.86
CA TYR A 156 1.12 1.68 8.88
C TYR A 156 2.63 1.91 8.92
N TRP A 157 3.12 2.62 7.91
CA TRP A 157 4.55 2.88 7.76
C TRP A 157 5.08 3.83 8.81
N ILE A 158 6.39 3.77 9.08
CA ILE A 158 7.11 4.80 9.80
C ILE A 158 7.05 6.14 9.04
N ASP A 159 7.40 7.24 9.72
CA ASP A 159 7.35 8.57 9.11
C ASP A 159 8.34 8.67 7.93
N ASP A 160 7.91 9.32 6.85
CA ASP A 160 8.52 9.37 5.53
C ASP A 160 9.99 9.82 5.55
N GLY A 161 10.91 8.88 5.30
CA GLY A 161 12.36 9.14 5.25
C GLY A 161 12.93 9.77 6.54
N ARG A 162 12.22 9.67 7.67
CA ARG A 162 12.57 10.34 8.91
C ARG A 162 13.46 9.46 9.82
N PRO A 163 14.34 10.12 10.64
CA PRO A 163 15.25 9.36 11.51
C PRO A 163 14.52 8.49 12.52
N MET A 164 15.08 7.33 12.81
CA MET A 164 14.68 6.45 13.90
C MET A 164 15.35 6.86 15.21
N CYS A 165 15.05 6.18 16.32
CA CYS A 165 15.60 6.46 17.64
C CYS A 165 17.10 6.11 17.70
N ARG A 166 17.88 6.98 18.37
CA ARG A 166 19.34 6.82 18.59
C ARG A 166 19.68 6.73 20.10
N CYS A 167 18.75 6.30 20.96
CA CYS A 167 19.13 5.97 22.34
C CYS A 167 20.05 4.73 22.36
N PRO A 168 20.83 4.49 23.43
CA PRO A 168 21.79 3.39 23.47
C PRO A 168 21.18 2.04 23.07
N GLU A 169 20.01 1.73 23.57
CA GLU A 169 19.32 0.46 23.30
C GLU A 169 18.83 0.38 21.83
N CYS A 170 18.23 1.45 21.31
CA CYS A 170 17.75 1.47 19.92
C CYS A 170 18.89 1.47 18.89
N SER A 171 20.04 2.03 19.24
CA SER A 171 21.22 2.10 18.36
C SER A 171 21.83 0.73 18.04
N GLU A 172 21.44 -0.31 18.76
CA GLU A 172 21.80 -1.69 18.46
C GLU A 172 21.07 -2.26 17.23
N TYR A 173 20.00 -1.62 16.79
CA TYR A 173 19.13 -2.03 15.69
C TYR A 173 19.27 -1.08 14.50
N SER A 174 19.27 -1.64 13.28
CA SER A 174 19.11 -0.84 12.07
C SER A 174 17.75 -0.14 12.04
N ASP A 175 17.59 0.86 11.17
CA ASP A 175 16.31 1.56 11.01
C ASP A 175 15.20 0.60 10.55
N SER A 176 15.51 -0.35 9.67
CA SER A 176 14.61 -1.41 9.24
C SER A 176 14.20 -2.31 10.42
N GLU A 177 15.12 -2.69 11.28
CA GLU A 177 14.81 -3.49 12.47
C GLU A 177 13.96 -2.74 13.49
N GLN A 178 14.19 -1.44 13.66
CA GLN A 178 13.33 -0.62 14.51
C GLN A 178 11.91 -0.50 13.94
N ALA A 179 11.75 -0.33 12.62
CA ALA A 179 10.45 -0.36 11.97
C ALA A 179 9.76 -1.72 12.20
N LEU A 180 10.49 -2.82 12.02
CA LEU A 180 9.96 -4.17 12.20
C LEU A 180 9.53 -4.47 13.65
N ILE A 181 10.21 -3.91 14.67
CA ILE A 181 9.77 -4.00 16.08
C ILE A 181 8.40 -3.35 16.27
N ILE A 182 8.18 -2.18 15.66
CA ILE A 182 6.89 -1.48 15.71
C ILE A 182 5.81 -2.32 15.02
N GLU A 183 6.08 -2.78 13.82
CA GLU A 183 5.16 -3.56 12.98
C GLU A 183 4.80 -4.91 13.62
N ASN A 184 5.75 -5.60 14.24
CA ASN A 184 5.52 -6.81 15.04
C ASN A 184 4.53 -6.56 16.20
N ARG A 185 4.59 -5.37 16.82
CA ARG A 185 3.63 -5.04 17.88
C ARG A 185 2.26 -4.69 17.30
N ILE A 186 2.22 -3.99 16.18
CA ILE A 186 0.97 -3.61 15.51
C ILE A 186 0.22 -4.86 15.03
N ILE A 187 0.86 -5.77 14.27
CA ILE A 187 0.18 -6.93 13.67
C ILE A 187 -0.46 -7.83 14.73
N LYS A 188 0.17 -8.00 15.89
CA LYS A 188 -0.42 -8.74 17.02
C LYS A 188 -1.74 -8.13 17.51
N GLU A 189 -1.86 -6.82 17.46
CA GLU A 189 -3.08 -6.14 17.86
C GLU A 189 -4.15 -6.22 16.77
N LEU A 190 -3.78 -6.01 15.49
CA LEU A 190 -4.70 -6.08 14.36
C LEU A 190 -5.35 -7.46 14.25
N ARG A 191 -4.57 -8.54 14.41
CA ARG A 191 -5.07 -9.91 14.28
C ARG A 191 -6.05 -10.35 15.37
N LYS A 192 -6.19 -9.59 16.44
CA LYS A 192 -7.29 -9.79 17.42
C LYS A 192 -8.64 -9.35 16.86
N TYR A 193 -8.65 -8.42 15.92
CA TYR A 193 -9.84 -7.89 15.28
C TYR A 193 -10.09 -8.52 13.90
N ASP A 194 -9.05 -8.62 13.10
CA ASP A 194 -9.04 -9.24 11.77
C ASP A 194 -8.00 -10.38 11.77
N PRO A 195 -8.41 -11.64 11.99
CA PRO A 195 -7.50 -12.79 12.04
C PRO A 195 -6.72 -13.01 10.74
N GLU A 196 -7.22 -12.53 9.60
CA GLU A 196 -6.58 -12.62 8.28
C GLU A 196 -5.65 -11.43 7.99
N ALA A 197 -5.57 -10.45 8.91
CA ALA A 197 -4.74 -9.26 8.71
C ALA A 197 -3.28 -9.62 8.40
N ILE A 198 -2.75 -8.97 7.36
CA ILE A 198 -1.34 -8.91 7.06
C ILE A 198 -0.89 -7.45 6.98
N LEU A 199 0.32 -7.15 7.47
CA LEU A 199 0.84 -5.80 7.62
C LEU A 199 2.16 -5.63 6.86
N ALA A 200 2.29 -4.54 6.12
CA ALA A 200 3.46 -4.23 5.33
C ALA A 200 4.66 -3.83 6.21
N HIS A 201 5.82 -4.45 5.96
CA HIS A 201 7.13 -3.88 6.26
C HIS A 201 7.62 -3.11 5.03
N LEU A 202 7.74 -1.79 5.14
CA LEU A 202 8.16 -0.95 4.04
C LEU A 202 9.69 -0.88 3.97
N ALA A 203 10.28 -1.60 2.99
CA ALA A 203 11.70 -1.43 2.63
C ALA A 203 11.85 -0.22 1.72
N TYR A 204 12.22 0.92 2.30
CA TYR A 204 12.20 2.24 1.67
C TYR A 204 13.22 3.16 2.34
N HIS A 205 13.89 3.99 1.57
CA HIS A 205 14.81 5.01 2.06
C HIS A 205 15.80 4.45 3.13
N ASN A 206 15.69 4.87 4.39
CA ASN A 206 16.56 4.40 5.50
C ASN A 206 16.21 2.99 6.01
N THR A 207 15.07 2.43 5.64
CA THR A 207 14.67 1.03 5.97
C THR A 207 14.87 0.05 4.82
N MET A 208 15.57 0.44 3.75
CA MET A 208 15.78 -0.38 2.55
C MET A 208 16.51 -1.71 2.84
N SER A 209 17.43 -1.71 3.80
CA SER A 209 18.24 -2.89 4.12
C SER A 209 17.43 -3.96 4.81
N ALA A 210 17.59 -5.22 4.41
CA ALA A 210 16.94 -6.35 5.04
C ALA A 210 17.27 -6.44 6.55
N PRO A 211 16.27 -6.67 7.43
CA PRO A 211 16.49 -6.84 8.86
C PRO A 211 17.24 -8.15 9.15
N ARG A 212 18.20 -8.12 10.07
CA ARG A 212 19.08 -9.27 10.36
C ARG A 212 18.82 -9.90 11.73
N ARG A 213 18.65 -9.07 12.76
CA ARG A 213 18.53 -9.49 14.17
C ARG A 213 17.06 -9.66 14.59
N VAL A 214 16.18 -8.80 14.08
CA VAL A 214 14.74 -8.88 14.32
C VAL A 214 14.09 -9.69 13.21
N LYS A 215 13.17 -10.60 13.57
CA LYS A 215 12.42 -11.40 12.60
C LYS A 215 10.99 -10.91 12.49
N PRO A 216 10.39 -10.97 11.29
CA PRO A 216 8.97 -10.67 11.13
C PRO A 216 8.11 -11.70 11.85
N ASP A 217 7.11 -11.23 12.59
CA ASP A 217 6.06 -12.08 13.13
C ASP A 217 5.13 -12.54 12.00
N GLU A 218 4.35 -13.59 12.27
CA GLU A 218 3.35 -14.09 11.33
C GLU A 218 2.37 -12.97 10.91
N GLY A 219 2.15 -12.85 9.60
CA GLY A 219 1.30 -11.82 9.01
C GLY A 219 2.07 -10.58 8.54
N LEU A 220 3.39 -10.48 8.75
CA LEU A 220 4.16 -9.41 8.12
C LEU A 220 4.58 -9.80 6.70
N PHE A 221 4.49 -8.86 5.77
CA PHE A 221 4.93 -9.02 4.39
C PHE A 221 5.84 -7.86 3.95
N LEU A 222 6.72 -8.14 3.00
CA LEU A 222 7.58 -7.12 2.39
C LEU A 222 6.76 -6.21 1.46
N GLN A 223 6.90 -4.89 1.63
CA GLN A 223 6.61 -3.92 0.58
C GLN A 223 7.92 -3.22 0.20
N TYR A 224 8.42 -3.49 -0.99
CA TYR A 224 9.67 -2.95 -1.50
C TYR A 224 9.41 -1.71 -2.36
N ALA A 225 10.02 -0.56 -2.01
CA ALA A 225 9.80 0.71 -2.68
C ALA A 225 11.13 1.40 -3.06
N PRO A 226 11.67 1.19 -4.29
CA PRO A 226 12.99 1.66 -4.71
C PRO A 226 12.99 3.15 -5.12
N ILE A 227 12.69 4.06 -4.20
CA ILE A 227 12.54 5.52 -4.44
C ILE A 227 13.77 6.18 -5.07
N HIS A 228 14.98 5.63 -4.82
CA HIS A 228 16.23 6.25 -5.28
C HIS A 228 16.67 5.83 -6.69
N ARG A 229 15.88 4.98 -7.35
CA ARG A 229 16.16 4.63 -8.76
C ARG A 229 15.72 5.75 -9.70
N THR A 230 16.10 5.66 -11.00
CA THR A 230 15.52 6.44 -12.08
C THR A 230 14.56 5.56 -12.89
N TRP A 231 13.56 6.18 -13.54
CA TRP A 231 12.53 5.47 -14.32
C TRP A 231 12.70 5.66 -15.83
N ASP A 232 13.89 6.07 -16.25
CA ASP A 232 14.32 6.16 -17.65
C ASP A 232 15.07 4.90 -18.13
N LYS A 233 15.37 3.98 -17.24
CA LYS A 233 16.01 2.68 -17.49
C LYS A 233 15.44 1.59 -16.58
N PRO A 234 15.56 0.29 -16.99
CA PRO A 234 15.14 -0.86 -16.19
C PRO A 234 15.78 -0.91 -14.80
N LEU A 235 15.15 -1.69 -13.90
CA LEU A 235 15.62 -1.89 -12.53
C LEU A 235 17.09 -2.31 -12.50
N GLU A 236 17.92 -1.50 -11.86
CA GLU A 236 19.37 -1.73 -11.82
C GLU A 236 19.72 -2.87 -10.87
N LYS A 237 20.82 -3.55 -11.15
CA LYS A 237 21.33 -4.69 -10.37
C LYS A 237 21.40 -4.41 -8.86
N LYS A 238 21.73 -3.19 -8.45
CA LYS A 238 21.77 -2.77 -7.04
C LYS A 238 20.41 -2.96 -6.36
N TYR A 239 19.36 -2.42 -6.97
CA TYR A 239 17.99 -2.50 -6.41
C TYR A 239 17.43 -3.92 -6.46
N LEU A 240 17.77 -4.68 -7.50
CA LEU A 240 17.44 -6.09 -7.58
C LEU A 240 18.10 -6.89 -6.44
N GLN A 241 19.37 -6.60 -6.12
CA GLN A 241 20.06 -7.25 -5.02
C GLN A 241 19.43 -6.90 -3.67
N GLU A 242 19.11 -5.62 -3.42
CA GLU A 242 18.42 -5.17 -2.20
C GLU A 242 17.07 -5.87 -2.04
N LEU A 243 16.28 -6.00 -3.11
CA LEU A 243 15.03 -6.75 -3.11
C LEU A 243 15.25 -8.23 -2.77
N MET A 244 16.22 -8.88 -3.42
CA MET A 244 16.53 -10.29 -3.17
C MET A 244 16.98 -10.53 -1.73
N GLU A 245 17.77 -9.63 -1.14
CA GLU A 245 18.17 -9.72 0.28
C GLU A 245 16.94 -9.64 1.20
N ASN A 246 16.00 -8.75 0.95
CA ASN A 246 14.73 -8.67 1.69
C ASN A 246 13.89 -9.95 1.54
N LEU A 247 13.83 -10.53 0.34
CA LEU A 247 13.11 -11.79 0.09
C LEU A 247 13.74 -13.02 0.79
N THR A 248 14.95 -12.91 1.36
CA THR A 248 15.49 -13.96 2.26
C THR A 248 14.86 -13.92 3.65
N VAL A 249 14.17 -12.83 3.99
CA VAL A 249 13.55 -12.59 5.31
C VAL A 249 12.04 -12.70 5.24
N PHE A 250 11.43 -12.21 4.16
CA PHE A 250 9.98 -12.17 3.96
C PHE A 250 9.53 -13.15 2.87
N PRO A 251 8.35 -13.81 3.03
CA PRO A 251 7.82 -14.71 2.01
C PRO A 251 7.52 -13.99 0.69
N VAL A 252 7.97 -14.54 -0.43
CA VAL A 252 7.71 -13.97 -1.76
C VAL A 252 6.24 -14.03 -2.15
N GLU A 253 5.49 -15.01 -1.63
CA GLU A 253 4.07 -15.24 -1.92
C GLU A 253 3.19 -14.07 -1.50
N THR A 254 3.60 -13.29 -0.52
CA THR A 254 2.89 -12.11 -0.03
C THR A 254 3.61 -10.80 -0.32
N ALA A 255 4.85 -10.87 -0.81
CA ALA A 255 5.67 -9.70 -1.10
C ALA A 255 5.04 -8.81 -2.18
N GLU A 256 5.19 -7.52 -1.98
CA GLU A 256 4.66 -6.46 -2.85
C GLU A 256 5.78 -5.53 -3.28
N VAL A 257 5.67 -4.99 -4.49
CA VAL A 257 6.49 -3.87 -4.95
C VAL A 257 5.62 -2.62 -5.08
N LEU A 258 6.08 -1.52 -4.52
CA LEU A 258 5.52 -0.18 -4.67
C LEU A 258 6.46 0.65 -5.54
N GLU A 259 6.05 0.92 -6.75
CA GLU A 259 6.84 1.67 -7.74
C GLU A 259 6.34 3.12 -7.91
N TYR A 260 7.00 3.86 -8.78
CA TYR A 260 6.75 5.28 -8.99
C TYR A 260 6.60 5.63 -10.49
N TRP A 261 6.35 4.64 -11.36
CA TRP A 261 6.25 4.83 -12.82
C TRP A 261 5.20 5.87 -13.22
N LEU A 262 4.13 6.00 -12.45
CA LEU A 262 3.02 6.92 -12.70
C LEU A 262 3.02 8.14 -11.76
N ASP A 263 4.05 8.32 -10.94
CA ASP A 263 4.11 9.39 -9.95
C ASP A 263 4.51 10.73 -10.56
N VAL A 264 3.53 11.45 -11.07
CA VAL A 264 3.74 12.78 -11.64
C VAL A 264 4.31 13.78 -10.61
N SER A 265 4.06 13.55 -9.31
CA SER A 265 4.55 14.44 -8.27
C SER A 265 6.08 14.42 -8.17
N ILE A 266 6.72 13.25 -8.24
CA ILE A 266 8.18 13.11 -8.25
C ILE A 266 8.77 13.79 -9.48
N PHE A 267 8.22 13.52 -10.67
CA PHE A 267 8.71 14.13 -11.92
C PHE A 267 8.52 15.65 -11.92
N SER A 268 7.50 16.15 -11.23
CA SER A 268 7.26 17.58 -11.01
C SER A 268 8.04 18.17 -9.84
N LYS A 269 8.92 17.38 -9.18
CA LYS A 269 9.66 17.78 -7.97
C LYS A 269 8.73 18.30 -6.88
N TRP A 270 7.57 17.64 -6.71
CA TRP A 270 6.49 17.99 -5.77
C TRP A 270 5.94 19.42 -5.92
N GLN A 271 6.06 19.98 -7.12
CA GLN A 271 5.55 21.33 -7.45
C GLN A 271 4.37 21.25 -8.42
N LYS A 272 3.46 22.22 -8.31
CA LYS A 272 2.40 22.44 -9.30
C LYS A 272 2.67 23.78 -10.05
N PRO A 273 2.29 23.88 -11.33
CA PRO A 273 1.54 22.89 -12.11
C PRO A 273 2.37 21.63 -12.42
N ALA A 274 1.70 20.48 -12.45
CA ALA A 274 2.30 19.21 -12.78
C ALA A 274 2.84 19.19 -14.22
N ILE A 275 4.00 18.56 -14.46
CA ILE A 275 4.50 18.33 -15.82
C ILE A 275 3.80 17.13 -16.46
N LYS A 276 3.89 16.98 -17.79
CA LYS A 276 3.44 15.76 -18.45
C LYS A 276 4.28 14.57 -17.98
N LEU A 277 3.61 13.46 -17.63
CA LEU A 277 4.28 12.23 -17.21
C LEU A 277 5.27 11.76 -18.28
N PRO A 278 6.55 11.57 -17.95
CA PRO A 278 7.54 10.99 -18.87
C PRO A 278 7.41 9.47 -18.89
N TRP A 279 6.26 8.95 -19.31
CA TRP A 279 5.96 7.52 -19.34
C TRP A 279 6.93 6.75 -20.23
N ASN A 280 7.50 5.66 -19.70
CA ASN A 280 8.39 4.77 -20.44
C ASN A 280 7.90 3.32 -20.35
N ARG A 281 7.16 2.90 -21.39
CA ARG A 281 6.56 1.59 -21.47
C ARG A 281 7.61 0.45 -21.44
N GLU A 282 8.74 0.62 -22.14
CA GLU A 282 9.77 -0.41 -22.22
C GLU A 282 10.40 -0.69 -20.86
N VAL A 283 10.65 0.38 -20.09
CA VAL A 283 11.15 0.27 -18.71
C VAL A 283 10.13 -0.45 -17.84
N PHE A 284 8.87 -0.04 -17.88
CA PHE A 284 7.80 -0.67 -17.12
C PHE A 284 7.68 -2.17 -17.44
N GLU A 285 7.65 -2.55 -18.73
CA GLU A 285 7.55 -3.95 -19.15
C GLU A 285 8.77 -4.78 -18.72
N SER A 286 9.96 -4.21 -18.79
CA SER A 286 11.19 -4.84 -18.28
C SER A 286 11.13 -5.08 -16.77
N ASP A 287 10.68 -4.10 -16.01
CA ASP A 287 10.62 -4.16 -14.55
C ASP A 287 9.59 -5.21 -14.09
N ILE A 288 8.37 -5.21 -14.65
CA ILE A 288 7.35 -6.20 -14.26
C ILE A 288 7.77 -7.63 -14.63
N ASN A 289 8.48 -7.84 -15.74
CA ASN A 289 9.05 -9.14 -16.05
C ASN A 289 10.12 -9.57 -15.05
N THR A 290 10.95 -8.64 -14.59
CA THR A 290 11.93 -8.89 -13.53
C THR A 290 11.25 -9.29 -12.23
N TYR A 291 10.23 -8.54 -11.77
CA TYR A 291 9.47 -8.88 -10.57
C TYR A 291 8.73 -10.21 -10.68
N ALA A 292 8.15 -10.49 -11.84
CA ALA A 292 7.50 -11.77 -12.10
C ALA A 292 8.49 -12.96 -12.05
N SER A 293 9.72 -12.77 -12.55
CA SER A 293 10.77 -13.81 -12.51
C SER A 293 11.19 -14.17 -11.07
N LEU A 294 11.02 -13.24 -10.13
CA LEU A 294 11.24 -13.47 -8.69
C LEU A 294 10.01 -14.09 -8.00
N GLY A 295 8.87 -14.23 -8.68
CA GLY A 295 7.64 -14.76 -8.10
C GLY A 295 6.73 -13.71 -7.46
N ILE A 296 7.05 -12.41 -7.55
CA ILE A 296 6.24 -11.33 -6.97
C ILE A 296 4.96 -11.15 -7.78
N ARG A 297 3.81 -11.17 -7.10
CA ARG A 297 2.47 -11.15 -7.71
C ARG A 297 1.65 -9.91 -7.34
N TYR A 298 2.17 -9.03 -6.49
CA TYR A 298 1.50 -7.85 -5.98
C TYR A 298 2.31 -6.61 -6.35
N ILE A 299 1.73 -5.73 -7.15
CA ILE A 299 2.39 -4.50 -7.60
C ILE A 299 1.43 -3.33 -7.45
N THR A 300 1.94 -2.25 -6.89
CA THR A 300 1.32 -0.93 -6.92
C THR A 300 2.33 0.11 -7.45
N THR A 301 1.84 1.24 -7.90
CA THR A 301 2.66 2.41 -8.24
C THR A 301 1.97 3.67 -7.74
N PHE A 302 2.72 4.63 -7.24
CA PHE A 302 2.17 5.97 -7.05
C PHE A 302 1.67 6.53 -8.38
N ALA A 303 0.53 7.24 -8.32
CA ALA A 303 -0.08 7.94 -9.44
C ALA A 303 -0.55 9.35 -9.02
N VAL A 304 0.22 9.97 -8.13
CA VAL A 304 -0.06 11.28 -7.52
C VAL A 304 0.09 12.40 -8.54
N TYR A 305 -0.78 13.41 -8.46
CA TYR A 305 -0.92 14.57 -9.37
C TYR A 305 -1.58 14.24 -10.72
N ILE A 306 -2.17 13.06 -10.90
CA ILE A 306 -3.07 12.81 -12.03
C ILE A 306 -4.49 13.23 -11.61
N ASP A 307 -4.66 14.51 -11.39
CA ASP A 307 -5.90 15.19 -11.00
C ASP A 307 -6.68 15.73 -12.22
N ASP A 308 -7.80 16.40 -11.99
CA ASP A 308 -8.62 17.01 -13.04
C ASP A 308 -7.81 18.01 -13.89
N LYS A 309 -6.96 18.82 -13.26
CA LYS A 309 -6.12 19.82 -13.96
C LYS A 309 -5.08 19.16 -14.86
N TYR A 310 -4.49 18.06 -14.41
CA TYR A 310 -3.59 17.27 -15.24
C TYR A 310 -4.32 16.74 -16.48
N ILE A 311 -5.50 16.16 -16.27
CA ILE A 311 -6.32 15.60 -17.35
C ILE A 311 -6.76 16.68 -18.35
N GLU A 312 -7.21 17.82 -17.86
CA GLU A 312 -7.61 18.95 -18.71
C GLU A 312 -6.44 19.51 -19.54
N THR A 313 -5.24 19.55 -18.93
CA THR A 313 -4.04 20.13 -19.57
C THR A 313 -3.49 19.22 -20.67
N TYR A 314 -3.31 17.94 -20.36
CA TYR A 314 -2.60 17.04 -21.25
C TYR A 314 -3.50 16.18 -22.12
N LYS A 315 -4.75 15.93 -21.74
CA LYS A 315 -5.78 15.18 -22.48
C LYS A 315 -5.31 13.79 -22.96
N ASP A 316 -4.33 13.24 -22.25
CA ASP A 316 -3.66 11.98 -22.59
C ASP A 316 -3.49 11.12 -21.33
N LEU A 317 -4.21 10.01 -21.30
CA LEU A 317 -4.16 8.99 -20.25
C LEU A 317 -3.82 7.60 -20.84
N SER A 318 -3.26 7.55 -22.06
CA SER A 318 -2.93 6.29 -22.75
C SER A 318 -1.99 5.41 -21.92
N PHE A 319 -1.12 6.02 -21.13
CA PHE A 319 -0.22 5.32 -20.22
C PHE A 319 -0.95 4.44 -19.18
N LEU A 320 -2.16 4.80 -18.75
CA LEU A 320 -2.95 3.96 -17.82
C LEU A 320 -3.39 2.67 -18.51
N LYS A 321 -3.78 2.75 -19.79
CA LYS A 321 -4.11 1.56 -20.57
C LYS A 321 -2.88 0.70 -20.81
N GLU A 322 -1.76 1.29 -21.14
CA GLU A 322 -0.50 0.58 -21.34
C GLU A 322 -0.02 -0.10 -20.04
N TYR A 323 -0.16 0.58 -18.89
CA TYR A 323 0.10 0.02 -17.57
C TYR A 323 -0.74 -1.24 -17.30
N GLY A 324 -2.06 -1.16 -17.45
CA GLY A 324 -2.94 -2.30 -17.21
C GLY A 324 -2.77 -3.44 -18.23
N ASP A 325 -2.53 -3.12 -19.50
CA ASP A 325 -2.34 -4.12 -20.55
C ASP A 325 -0.98 -4.83 -20.43
N GLY A 326 0.08 -4.16 -19.96
CA GLY A 326 1.38 -4.78 -19.76
C GLY A 326 1.33 -5.96 -18.79
N PHE A 327 0.56 -5.86 -17.71
CA PHE A 327 0.40 -6.98 -16.78
C PHE A 327 -0.25 -8.23 -17.38
N LYS A 328 -1.10 -8.07 -18.41
CA LYS A 328 -1.76 -9.19 -19.09
C LYS A 328 -0.80 -9.98 -20.00
N GLN A 329 0.32 -9.37 -20.38
CA GLN A 329 1.30 -9.99 -21.30
C GLN A 329 2.28 -10.90 -20.55
N VAL A 330 2.46 -10.69 -19.24
CA VAL A 330 3.34 -11.51 -18.41
C VAL A 330 2.70 -12.87 -18.17
N LYS A 331 3.33 -13.91 -18.71
CA LYS A 331 2.91 -15.31 -18.50
C LYS A 331 3.61 -15.85 -17.25
N SER A 332 2.89 -16.66 -16.46
CA SER A 332 3.54 -17.46 -15.43
C SER A 332 4.65 -18.30 -16.08
N GLY A 333 5.91 -18.07 -15.71
CA GLY A 333 6.98 -18.98 -16.05
C GLY A 333 6.61 -20.40 -15.59
N LYS A 334 6.84 -21.37 -16.45
CA LYS A 334 6.68 -22.80 -16.11
C LYS A 334 7.75 -23.23 -15.12
#